data_363075a84f0af1251fd1f987d481af16
#
_entry.id   363075a84f0af1251fd1f987d481af16
#
_cell.length_a   1.000
_cell.length_b   1.000
_cell.length_c   1.000
_cell.angle_alpha   90.00
_cell.angle_beta   90.00
_cell.angle_gamma   90.00
#
_symmetry.space_group_name_H-M   'P 1'
#
loop_
_entity.id
_entity.type
_entity.pdbx_description
1 polymer ?
#
loop_
_entity_poly.entity_id
_entity_poly.type
_entity_poly.pdbx_seq_one_letter_code
_entity_poly.pdbx_strand_id
1 'polypeptide(L)'
;MKNMNASQKKGNVEMGLNYHNLMEDIVLQHVDRILEADGCCCCDICKSDVIAYALNHLPPQYVVTDTGRMMVKLKNCDSQNRTDVLAALSNAVKLIRDNPRH
;
A
#
# COMPACT_ATOMS: atom_id res chain seq x y z
N MET A 1 -17.29 4.26 12.61
CA MET A 1 -16.68 3.92 12.42
C MET A 1 -16.28 3.92 12.11
N LYS A 2 -16.56 3.94 12.20
CA LYS A 2 -15.88 3.56 12.01
C LYS A 2 -15.14 3.62 11.77
N ASN A 3 -15.11 3.58 12.05
CA ASN A 3 -14.10 3.36 11.89
C ASN A 3 -13.47 3.40 11.68
N MET A 4 -13.70 3.34 11.89
CA MET A 4 -12.88 3.08 11.80
C MET A 4 -12.37 3.03 11.52
N ASN A 5 -12.59 2.98 11.68
CA ASN A 5 -11.87 2.63 11.46
C ASN A 5 -11.42 2.41 10.95
N ALA A 6 -11.86 2.45 10.76
CA ALA A 6 -11.16 1.97 10.48
C ALA A 6 -10.59 1.93 10.13
N SER A 7 -10.71 1.98 10.11
CA SER A 7 -9.91 1.72 10.08
C SER A 7 -9.45 1.73 10.35
N GLN A 8 -9.70 1.92 10.59
CA GLN A 8 -9.13 1.71 11.15
C GLN A 8 -8.46 0.97 11.73
N LYS A 9 -8.73 1.05 11.67
CA LYS A 9 -8.07 0.04 12.41
C LYS A 9 -6.90 -0.55 11.61
N LYS A 10 -5.74 -0.41 12.12
CA LYS A 10 -4.53 -0.77 11.42
C LYS A 10 -3.98 -2.08 11.89
N GLY A 11 -3.53 -2.90 10.95
CA GLY A 11 -2.94 -4.17 11.26
C GLY A 11 -3.89 -5.09 12.00
N ASN A 12 -3.34 -6.02 12.72
CA ASN A 12 -4.12 -7.01 13.45
C ASN A 12 -3.77 -6.92 14.93
N VAL A 13 -4.58 -6.19 15.66
CA VAL A 13 -4.32 -5.93 17.07
C VAL A 13 -5.26 -6.73 17.95
N GLU A 14 -6.07 -7.59 17.39
CA GLU A 14 -7.04 -8.39 18.11
C GLU A 14 -6.36 -9.31 19.10
N MET A 15 -6.95 -9.46 20.27
CA MET A 15 -6.52 -10.45 21.26
C MET A 15 -5.07 -10.28 21.69
N GLY A 16 -4.61 -9.06 21.72
CA GLY A 16 -3.24 -8.77 22.15
C GLY A 16 -2.18 -8.96 21.08
N LEU A 17 -2.57 -9.41 19.92
CA LEU A 17 -1.63 -9.53 18.80
C LEU A 17 -1.42 -8.16 18.17
N ASN A 18 -0.18 -7.88 17.83
CA ASN A 18 0.15 -6.58 17.27
C ASN A 18 1.21 -6.73 16.18
N TYR A 19 0.77 -6.93 14.98
CA TYR A 19 1.66 -6.97 13.82
C TYR A 19 1.01 -6.22 12.68
N HIS A 20 1.83 -5.69 11.78
CA HIS A 20 1.35 -4.84 10.71
C HIS A 20 2.31 -4.91 9.53
N ASN A 21 1.75 -5.02 8.33
CA ASN A 21 2.54 -4.98 7.10
C ASN A 21 2.76 -3.52 6.71
N LEU A 22 3.96 -3.02 6.98
CA LEU A 22 4.28 -1.63 6.74
C LEU A 22 4.27 -1.28 5.25
N MET A 23 4.37 -2.30 4.38
CA MET A 23 4.28 -2.05 2.94
C MET A 23 2.92 -1.45 2.57
N GLU A 24 1.87 -1.74 3.33
CA GLU A 24 0.56 -1.12 3.09
C GLU A 24 0.63 0.40 3.23
N ASP A 25 1.32 0.87 4.27
CA ASP A 25 1.47 2.30 4.49
C ASP A 25 2.29 2.94 3.37
N ILE A 26 3.32 2.24 2.92
CA ILE A 26 4.19 2.75 1.86
C ILE A 26 3.42 2.90 0.56
N VAL A 27 2.63 1.90 0.21
CA VAL A 27 1.81 1.94 -1.00
C VAL A 27 0.80 3.09 -0.92
N LEU A 28 0.17 3.26 0.24
CA LEU A 28 -0.81 4.33 0.43
C LEU A 28 -0.20 5.72 0.27
N GLN A 29 1.07 5.88 0.59
CA GLN A 29 1.74 7.17 0.44
C GLN A 29 1.90 7.58 -1.02
N HIS A 30 1.89 6.63 -1.94
CA HIS A 30 2.20 6.91 -3.34
C HIS A 30 1.04 6.70 -4.30
N VAL A 31 0.02 5.97 -3.89
CA VAL A 31 -1.01 5.52 -4.84
C VAL A 31 -1.78 6.67 -5.48
N ASP A 32 -2.15 7.67 -4.69
CA ASP A 32 -2.95 8.78 -5.23
C ASP A 32 -2.18 9.55 -6.30
N ARG A 33 -0.90 9.79 -6.06
CA ARG A 33 -0.07 10.52 -7.00
C ARG A 33 0.09 9.74 -8.31
N ILE A 34 0.26 8.43 -8.21
CA ILE A 34 0.41 7.60 -9.40
C ILE A 34 -0.89 7.56 -10.19
N LEU A 35 -2.04 7.45 -9.53
CA LEU A 35 -3.33 7.46 -10.21
C LEU A 35 -3.55 8.77 -10.94
N GLU A 36 -3.24 9.89 -10.29
CA GLU A 36 -3.42 11.20 -10.90
C GLU A 36 -2.49 11.38 -12.09
N ALA A 37 -1.23 10.96 -11.95
CA ALA A 37 -0.26 11.11 -13.03
C ALA A 37 -0.64 10.31 -14.26
N ASP A 38 -1.29 9.16 -14.07
CA ASP A 38 -1.69 8.29 -15.19
C ASP A 38 -3.04 8.68 -15.78
N GLY A 39 -3.80 9.52 -15.10
CA GLY A 39 -5.16 9.85 -15.55
C GLY A 39 -6.15 8.73 -15.31
N CYS A 40 -5.82 7.79 -14.44
CA CYS A 40 -6.68 6.67 -14.12
C CYS A 40 -7.83 7.13 -13.24
N CYS A 41 -8.94 6.38 -13.30
CA CYS A 41 -10.07 6.62 -12.40
C CYS A 41 -9.62 6.49 -10.94
N CYS A 42 -9.96 7.48 -10.12
CA CYS A 42 -9.57 7.49 -8.71
C CYS A 42 -10.70 7.06 -7.79
N CYS A 43 -11.70 6.34 -8.30
CA CYS A 43 -12.79 5.85 -7.48
C CYS A 43 -12.28 4.77 -6.53
N ASP A 44 -13.07 4.50 -5.49
CA ASP A 44 -12.66 3.55 -4.46
C ASP A 44 -12.44 2.15 -5.02
N ILE A 45 -13.21 1.74 -6.03
CA ILE A 45 -13.05 0.43 -6.63
C ILE A 45 -11.71 0.31 -7.34
N CYS A 46 -11.39 1.27 -8.21
CA CYS A 46 -10.11 1.23 -8.93
C CYS A 46 -8.94 1.37 -7.99
N LYS A 47 -9.04 2.27 -7.02
CA LYS A 47 -7.97 2.49 -6.06
C LYS A 47 -7.70 1.22 -5.23
N SER A 48 -8.77 0.56 -4.78
CA SER A 48 -8.63 -0.68 -4.01
C SER A 48 -7.96 -1.76 -4.84
N ASP A 49 -8.35 -1.90 -6.11
CA ASP A 49 -7.78 -2.91 -6.97
C ASP A 49 -6.29 -2.64 -7.25
N VAL A 50 -5.93 -1.37 -7.45
CA VAL A 50 -4.54 -0.99 -7.66
C VAL A 50 -3.69 -1.32 -6.43
N ILE A 51 -4.20 -0.97 -5.25
CA ILE A 51 -3.48 -1.24 -4.01
C ILE A 51 -3.30 -2.74 -3.81
N ALA A 52 -4.36 -3.52 -3.99
CA ALA A 52 -4.28 -4.96 -3.80
C ALA A 52 -3.31 -5.60 -4.78
N TYR A 53 -3.36 -5.21 -6.04
CA TYR A 53 -2.44 -5.74 -7.04
C TYR A 53 -0.99 -5.43 -6.67
N ALA A 54 -0.71 -4.18 -6.32
CA ALA A 54 0.65 -3.79 -5.97
C ALA A 54 1.15 -4.56 -4.75
N LEU A 55 0.32 -4.69 -3.71
CA LEU A 55 0.72 -5.40 -2.50
C LEU A 55 1.00 -6.87 -2.75
N ASN A 56 0.28 -7.49 -3.69
CA ASN A 56 0.53 -8.88 -4.05
C ASN A 56 1.83 -9.08 -4.82
N HIS A 57 2.40 -8.00 -5.35
CA HIS A 57 3.64 -8.08 -6.12
C HIS A 57 4.82 -7.43 -5.42
N LEU A 58 4.63 -7.02 -4.16
CA LEU A 58 5.69 -6.44 -3.35
C LEU A 58 5.96 -7.33 -2.14
N PRO A 59 7.21 -7.45 -1.71
CA PRO A 59 7.49 -8.25 -0.51
C PRO A 59 6.87 -7.59 0.72
N PRO A 60 6.30 -8.39 1.62
CA PRO A 60 5.71 -7.83 2.83
C PRO A 60 6.79 -7.30 3.78
N GLN A 61 6.41 -6.32 4.59
CA GLN A 61 7.32 -5.72 5.57
C GLN A 61 6.60 -5.70 6.91
N TYR A 62 6.46 -6.87 7.53
CA TYR A 62 5.76 -6.97 8.80
C TYR A 62 6.63 -6.46 9.94
N VAL A 63 6.03 -5.69 10.82
CA VAL A 63 6.71 -5.14 11.99
C VAL A 63 5.83 -5.34 13.21
N VAL A 64 6.47 -5.38 14.37
CA VAL A 64 5.79 -5.55 15.63
C VAL A 64 6.09 -4.39 16.57
N THR A 65 7.32 -3.86 16.51
CA THR A 65 7.79 -2.83 17.43
C THR A 65 8.07 -1.53 16.69
N ASP A 66 8.17 -0.44 17.44
CA ASP A 66 8.55 0.84 16.87
C ASP A 66 9.96 0.79 16.27
N THR A 67 10.87 0.06 16.92
CA THR A 67 12.22 -0.12 16.39
C THR A 67 12.18 -0.81 15.04
N GLY A 68 11.40 -1.89 14.94
CA GLY A 68 11.26 -2.60 13.68
C GLY A 68 10.68 -1.71 12.60
N ARG A 69 9.68 -0.90 12.96
CA ARG A 69 9.04 0.05 12.02
C ARG A 69 10.08 1.05 11.50
N MET A 70 10.92 1.57 12.40
CA MET A 70 11.94 2.52 12.01
C MET A 70 12.95 1.91 11.05
N MET A 71 13.37 0.68 11.32
CA MET A 71 14.34 0.00 10.46
C MET A 71 13.78 -0.24 9.06
N VAL A 72 12.52 -0.61 8.96
CA VAL A 72 11.88 -0.80 7.67
C VAL A 72 11.78 0.53 6.92
N LYS A 73 11.45 1.61 7.62
CA LYS A 73 11.37 2.92 7.00
C LYS A 73 12.73 3.36 6.47
N LEU A 74 13.80 3.13 7.20
CA LEU A 74 15.14 3.46 6.73
C LEU A 74 15.50 2.67 5.48
N LYS A 75 15.15 1.38 5.47
CA LYS A 75 15.39 0.54 4.31
C LYS A 75 14.64 1.05 3.09
N ASN A 76 13.43 1.56 3.28
CA ASN A 76 12.61 2.04 2.18
C ASN A 76 12.97 3.45 1.73
N CYS A 77 13.94 4.09 2.39
CA CYS A 77 14.53 5.32 1.87
C CYS A 77 15.54 5.02 0.78
N ASP A 78 15.94 3.77 0.65
CA ASP A 78 16.81 3.32 -0.43
C ASP A 78 16.10 3.52 -1.76
N SER A 79 16.80 4.08 -2.73
CA SER A 79 16.21 4.38 -4.03
C SER A 79 15.72 3.13 -4.75
N GLN A 80 16.39 1.99 -4.56
CA GLN A 80 15.97 0.75 -5.18
C GLN A 80 14.60 0.30 -4.66
N ASN A 81 14.41 0.34 -3.35
CA ASN A 81 13.13 -0.06 -2.77
C ASN A 81 12.01 0.86 -3.22
N ARG A 82 12.28 2.15 -3.31
CA ARG A 82 11.29 3.11 -3.78
C ARG A 82 10.94 2.86 -5.23
N THR A 83 11.94 2.57 -6.05
CA THR A 83 11.73 2.28 -7.45
C THR A 83 10.84 1.04 -7.62
N ASP A 84 11.06 0.01 -6.80
CA ASP A 84 10.25 -1.21 -6.85
C ASP A 84 8.79 -0.91 -6.54
N VAL A 85 8.53 -0.09 -5.52
CA VAL A 85 7.17 0.28 -5.16
C VAL A 85 6.50 1.05 -6.29
N LEU A 86 7.20 2.04 -6.86
CA LEU A 86 6.62 2.83 -7.94
C LEU A 86 6.37 1.99 -9.18
N ALA A 87 7.28 1.05 -9.49
CA ALA A 87 7.09 0.16 -10.63
C ALA A 87 5.86 -0.73 -10.43
N ALA A 88 5.70 -1.28 -9.23
CA ALA A 88 4.54 -2.13 -8.93
C ALA A 88 3.24 -1.35 -9.06
N LEU A 89 3.21 -0.12 -8.54
CA LEU A 89 2.03 0.72 -8.64
C LEU A 89 1.74 1.10 -10.09
N SER A 90 2.76 1.45 -10.87
CA SER A 90 2.57 1.82 -12.27
C SER A 90 2.01 0.65 -13.06
N ASN A 91 2.52 -0.55 -12.84
CA ASN A 91 2.01 -1.74 -13.51
C ASN A 91 0.58 -2.03 -13.09
N ALA A 92 0.27 -1.85 -11.82
CA ALA A 92 -1.09 -2.05 -11.31
C ALA A 92 -2.06 -1.09 -11.97
N VAL A 93 -1.67 0.18 -12.07
CA VAL A 93 -2.54 1.20 -12.68
C VAL A 93 -2.84 0.86 -14.13
N LYS A 94 -1.83 0.43 -14.88
CA LYS A 94 -2.04 0.08 -16.29
C LYS A 94 -3.03 -1.07 -16.42
N LEU A 95 -2.87 -2.10 -15.60
CA LEU A 95 -3.75 -3.26 -15.66
C LEU A 95 -5.18 -2.89 -15.29
N ILE A 96 -5.35 -2.15 -14.22
CA ILE A 96 -6.69 -1.80 -13.74
C ILE A 96 -7.35 -0.80 -14.67
N ARG A 97 -6.60 0.15 -15.22
CA ARG A 97 -7.13 1.13 -16.16
C ARG A 97 -7.72 0.44 -17.38
N ASP A 98 -7.03 -0.59 -17.88
CA ASP A 98 -7.44 -1.30 -19.07
C ASP A 98 -8.56 -2.29 -18.80
N ASN A 99 -8.76 -2.67 -17.54
CA ASN A 99 -9.76 -3.68 -17.16
C ASN A 99 -10.48 -3.27 -15.87
N PRO A 100 -11.21 -2.15 -15.87
CA PRO A 100 -11.88 -1.71 -14.64
C PRO A 100 -13.00 -2.64 -14.24
N ARG A 101 -13.17 -2.83 -12.93
CA ARG A 101 -14.22 -3.71 -12.40
C ARG A 101 -15.59 -3.05 -12.39
N HIS A 102 -15.63 -1.75 -12.49
CA HIS A 102 -16.90 -1.03 -12.40
C HIS A 102 -17.50 -0.67 -13.77
#